data_1696f5b3c9d45ce8bd60732b2dbd6db5
#
_entry.id   1696f5b3c9d45ce8bd60732b2dbd6db5
#
_cell.length_a   1.000
_cell.length_b   1.000
_cell.length_c   1.000
_cell.angle_alpha   90.00
_cell.angle_beta   90.00
_cell.angle_gamma   90.00
#
_symmetry.space_group_name_H-M   'P 1'
#
loop_
_entity.id
_entity.type
_entity.pdbx_description
1 polymer ?
#
loop_
_entity_poly.entity_id
_entity_poly.type
_entity_poly.pdbx_seq_one_letter_code
_entity_poly.pdbx_strand_id
1 'polypeptide(L)'
;MKLLHEGTITNQVLHKKLPFSMKRLYLEDLPVIEQVQQKVIESLPEKATLQALSTEEFLFILNERGLLVGAFVEEELIGFRALLIPEIDEEHLGWDIGLPPEELHKVIYQEISVVLPEYRGNRLQQKLAEVIMKELPNLEEEFRYVCCTVAPMNIPSLKDKFTQAMHIAALKEKYAGLKRYILVKDLKVPDVHYTDHMTVKMDHLEKQQELLNEGYVGIGFQLVHGFHELQFAKPVL
;
A
#
# COMPACT_ATOMS: atom_id res chain seq x y z
N MET A 1 -22.12 6.92 12.10
CA MET A 1 -21.03 6.48 11.17
C MET A 1 -21.53 5.38 10.27
N LYS A 2 -21.23 5.42 8.95
CA LYS A 2 -21.61 4.37 7.99
C LYS A 2 -20.71 3.14 8.22
N LEU A 3 -21.33 1.98 8.45
CA LEU A 3 -20.66 0.69 8.50
C LEU A 3 -20.27 0.27 7.07
N LEU A 4 -18.98 -0.06 6.85
CA LEU A 4 -18.45 -0.45 5.53
C LEU A 4 -18.30 -1.96 5.38
N HIS A 5 -17.99 -2.66 6.46
CA HIS A 5 -17.80 -4.11 6.48
C HIS A 5 -17.93 -4.66 7.91
N GLU A 6 -18.37 -5.92 8.02
CA GLU A 6 -18.37 -6.70 9.26
C GLU A 6 -17.82 -8.09 9.01
N GLY A 7 -17.31 -8.72 10.05
CA GLY A 7 -16.78 -10.06 9.97
C GLY A 7 -16.28 -10.59 11.31
N THR A 8 -15.46 -11.62 11.26
CA THR A 8 -14.79 -12.18 12.44
C THR A 8 -13.28 -12.18 12.24
N ILE A 9 -12.55 -11.89 13.30
CA ILE A 9 -11.08 -11.87 13.32
C ILE A 9 -10.57 -12.66 14.54
N THR A 10 -9.42 -13.31 14.40
CA THR A 10 -8.79 -14.04 15.50
C THR A 10 -7.76 -13.14 16.18
N ASN A 11 -7.92 -12.90 17.47
CA ASN A 11 -6.85 -12.34 18.29
C ASN A 11 -5.84 -13.44 18.58
N GLN A 12 -4.60 -13.28 18.10
CA GLN A 12 -3.55 -14.32 18.17
C GLN A 12 -3.01 -14.55 19.58
N VAL A 13 -3.13 -13.55 20.46
CA VAL A 13 -2.69 -13.65 21.86
C VAL A 13 -3.76 -14.35 22.72
N LEU A 14 -5.01 -13.97 22.55
CA LEU A 14 -6.12 -14.55 23.28
C LEU A 14 -6.64 -15.86 22.71
N HIS A 15 -6.21 -16.23 21.49
CA HIS A 15 -6.72 -17.38 20.72
C HIS A 15 -8.25 -17.39 20.58
N LYS A 16 -8.85 -16.21 20.46
CA LYS A 16 -10.31 -16.03 20.36
C LYS A 16 -10.71 -15.42 19.03
N LYS A 17 -11.84 -15.90 18.48
CA LYS A 17 -12.54 -15.23 17.38
C LYS A 17 -13.44 -14.15 17.96
N LEU A 18 -13.29 -12.94 17.44
CA LEU A 18 -14.02 -11.75 17.85
C LEU A 18 -14.74 -11.15 16.65
N PRO A 19 -15.93 -10.57 16.82
CA PRO A 19 -16.53 -9.77 15.77
C PRO A 19 -15.69 -8.51 15.54
N PHE A 20 -15.60 -8.08 14.28
CA PHE A 20 -14.97 -6.81 13.94
C PHE A 20 -15.82 -6.08 12.90
N SER A 21 -15.67 -4.77 12.87
CA SER A 21 -16.30 -3.89 11.90
C SER A 21 -15.29 -2.96 11.25
N MET A 22 -15.61 -2.44 10.06
CA MET A 22 -14.81 -1.39 9.41
C MET A 22 -15.68 -0.17 9.14
N LYS A 23 -15.11 1.01 9.38
CA LYS A 23 -15.73 2.30 9.14
C LYS A 23 -14.71 3.32 8.64
N ARG A 24 -15.18 4.40 8.00
CA ARG A 24 -14.35 5.55 7.66
C ARG A 24 -13.91 6.24 8.95
N LEU A 25 -12.64 6.66 8.98
CA LEU A 25 -12.07 7.47 10.05
C LEU A 25 -12.12 8.94 9.68
N TYR A 26 -12.27 9.79 10.68
CA TYR A 26 -12.39 11.23 10.54
C TYR A 26 -11.43 11.94 11.51
N LEU A 27 -11.47 13.27 11.53
CA LEU A 27 -10.55 14.08 12.31
C LEU A 27 -10.60 13.78 13.81
N GLU A 28 -11.78 13.46 14.32
CA GLU A 28 -11.97 13.08 15.74
C GLU A 28 -11.28 11.76 16.12
N ASP A 29 -10.96 10.91 15.13
CA ASP A 29 -10.27 9.63 15.34
C ASP A 29 -8.73 9.78 15.36
N LEU A 30 -8.18 10.97 15.08
CA LEU A 30 -6.73 11.20 14.97
C LEU A 30 -5.93 10.68 16.19
N PRO A 31 -6.33 10.89 17.46
CA PRO A 31 -5.56 10.39 18.59
C PRO A 31 -5.43 8.86 18.62
N VAL A 32 -6.48 8.13 18.25
CA VAL A 32 -6.43 6.65 18.22
C VAL A 32 -5.67 6.12 16.99
N ILE A 33 -5.70 6.84 15.87
CA ILE A 33 -4.90 6.53 14.67
C ILE A 33 -3.41 6.58 15.00
N GLU A 34 -2.95 7.68 15.60
CA GLU A 34 -1.56 7.87 16.03
C GLU A 34 -1.12 6.83 17.05
N GLN A 35 -2.00 6.53 18.03
CA GLN A 35 -1.70 5.50 19.02
C GLN A 35 -1.51 4.12 18.39
N VAL A 36 -2.34 3.73 17.42
CA VAL A 36 -2.21 2.45 16.72
C VAL A 36 -0.95 2.44 15.87
N GLN A 37 -0.63 3.52 15.16
CA GLN A 37 0.62 3.63 14.41
C GLN A 37 1.82 3.44 15.34
N GLN A 38 1.87 4.13 16.48
CA GLN A 38 2.97 4.06 17.44
C GLN A 38 3.15 2.64 17.99
N LYS A 39 2.07 1.96 18.42
CA LYS A 39 2.11 0.56 18.86
C LYS A 39 2.69 -0.37 17.79
N VAL A 40 2.32 -0.15 16.51
CA VAL A 40 2.84 -0.95 15.40
C VAL A 40 4.33 -0.69 15.20
N ILE A 41 4.80 0.56 15.21
CA ILE A 41 6.22 0.93 15.08
C ILE A 41 7.05 0.27 16.19
N GLU A 42 6.58 0.32 17.42
CA GLU A 42 7.26 -0.31 18.57
C GLU A 42 7.38 -1.83 18.43
N SER A 43 6.44 -2.46 17.73
CA SER A 43 6.43 -3.91 17.47
C SER A 43 7.32 -4.37 16.31
N LEU A 44 7.86 -3.44 15.50
CA LEU A 44 8.68 -3.79 14.33
C LEU A 44 10.12 -4.08 14.75
N PRO A 45 10.73 -5.18 14.25
CA PRO A 45 12.15 -5.46 14.45
C PRO A 45 13.06 -4.35 13.87
N GLU A 46 12.68 -3.83 12.71
CA GLU A 46 13.36 -2.73 12.02
C GLU A 46 12.37 -1.58 11.79
N LYS A 47 12.56 -0.47 12.48
CA LYS A 47 11.68 0.70 12.39
C LYS A 47 11.62 1.30 10.99
N ALA A 48 12.73 1.23 10.22
CA ALA A 48 12.80 1.71 8.84
C ALA A 48 11.90 0.94 7.84
N THR A 49 11.30 -0.17 8.27
CA THR A 49 10.39 -0.96 7.42
C THR A 49 9.06 -0.25 7.17
N LEU A 50 8.61 0.59 8.10
CA LEU A 50 7.41 1.40 7.99
C LEU A 50 7.81 2.89 7.93
N GLN A 51 7.41 3.58 6.86
CA GLN A 51 7.42 5.03 6.84
C GLN A 51 6.21 5.51 7.64
N ALA A 52 6.47 6.03 8.84
CA ALA A 52 5.42 6.57 9.70
C ALA A 52 4.95 7.92 9.17
N LEU A 53 3.67 8.21 9.34
CA LEU A 53 3.12 9.53 9.06
C LEU A 53 3.19 10.41 10.31
N SER A 54 3.50 11.69 10.11
CA SER A 54 3.42 12.73 11.13
C SER A 54 1.95 13.11 11.41
N THR A 55 1.73 13.85 12.49
CA THR A 55 0.42 14.43 12.80
C THR A 55 -0.08 15.33 11.66
N GLU A 56 0.80 16.13 11.07
CA GLU A 56 0.49 17.03 9.97
C GLU A 56 0.05 16.27 8.71
N GLU A 57 0.71 15.16 8.39
CA GLU A 57 0.35 14.31 7.25
C GLU A 57 -1.01 13.62 7.48
N PHE A 58 -1.30 13.15 8.69
CA PHE A 58 -2.64 12.64 9.01
C PHE A 58 -3.70 13.72 8.92
N LEU A 59 -3.44 14.93 9.44
CA LEU A 59 -4.34 16.07 9.33
C LEU A 59 -4.60 16.43 7.86
N PHE A 60 -3.56 16.43 7.02
CA PHE A 60 -3.69 16.68 5.59
C PHE A 60 -4.63 15.68 4.91
N ILE A 61 -4.46 14.37 5.19
CA ILE A 61 -5.31 13.33 4.62
C ILE A 61 -6.75 13.46 5.13
N LEU A 62 -6.94 13.69 6.44
CA LEU A 62 -8.26 13.76 7.09
C LEU A 62 -9.04 15.03 6.71
N ASN A 63 -8.35 16.11 6.29
CA ASN A 63 -8.94 17.34 5.79
C ASN A 63 -9.19 17.29 4.26
N GLU A 64 -9.92 16.26 3.82
CA GLU A 64 -10.39 16.08 2.43
C GLU A 64 -9.30 15.77 1.39
N ARG A 65 -8.02 15.60 1.81
CA ARG A 65 -6.94 15.20 0.91
C ARG A 65 -6.69 13.69 0.90
N GLY A 66 -7.74 12.90 1.22
CA GLY A 66 -7.64 11.47 1.19
C GLY A 66 -8.78 10.74 1.89
N LEU A 67 -8.51 9.52 2.28
CA LEU A 67 -9.50 8.63 2.89
C LEU A 67 -8.80 7.67 3.84
N LEU A 68 -9.32 7.53 5.06
CA LEU A 68 -8.90 6.50 6.01
C LEU A 68 -10.05 5.54 6.31
N VAL A 69 -9.74 4.24 6.34
CA VAL A 69 -10.64 3.19 6.82
C VAL A 69 -9.97 2.46 7.97
N GLY A 70 -10.67 2.37 9.10
CA GLY A 70 -10.26 1.65 10.29
C GLY A 70 -11.05 0.37 10.50
N ALA A 71 -10.39 -0.65 11.05
CA ALA A 71 -11.00 -1.87 11.54
C ALA A 71 -11.07 -1.83 13.07
N PHE A 72 -12.21 -2.23 13.63
CA PHE A 72 -12.51 -2.15 15.06
C PHE A 72 -12.97 -3.51 15.59
N VAL A 73 -12.46 -3.87 16.76
CA VAL A 73 -13.04 -4.92 17.61
C VAL A 73 -13.68 -4.18 18.80
N GLU A 74 -14.99 -4.33 18.95
CA GLU A 74 -15.76 -3.47 19.84
C GLU A 74 -15.55 -1.97 19.51
N GLU A 75 -14.91 -1.21 20.40
CA GLU A 75 -14.57 0.21 20.17
C GLU A 75 -13.06 0.43 19.94
N GLU A 76 -12.24 -0.62 20.02
CA GLU A 76 -10.79 -0.53 19.83
C GLU A 76 -10.43 -0.54 18.34
N LEU A 77 -9.69 0.48 17.88
CA LEU A 77 -9.08 0.49 16.54
C LEU A 77 -7.92 -0.51 16.52
N ILE A 78 -8.03 -1.55 15.67
CA ILE A 78 -7.05 -2.63 15.57
C ILE A 78 -6.17 -2.56 14.34
N GLY A 79 -6.46 -1.65 13.45
CA GLY A 79 -5.68 -1.39 12.24
C GLY A 79 -6.40 -0.42 11.32
N PHE A 80 -5.65 0.19 10.42
CA PHE A 80 -6.20 1.14 9.44
C PHE A 80 -5.40 1.14 8.15
N ARG A 81 -5.99 1.75 7.12
CA ARG A 81 -5.37 2.02 5.84
C ARG A 81 -5.75 3.41 5.37
N ALA A 82 -4.79 4.12 4.76
CA ALA A 82 -4.98 5.44 4.22
C ALA A 82 -4.74 5.48 2.70
N LEU A 83 -5.56 6.27 2.01
CA LEU A 83 -5.30 6.81 0.69
C LEU A 83 -5.00 8.29 0.83
N LEU A 84 -4.04 8.79 0.04
CA LEU A 84 -3.63 10.18 -0.01
C LEU A 84 -3.82 10.71 -1.43
N ILE A 85 -4.48 11.87 -1.58
CA ILE A 85 -4.47 12.68 -2.79
C ILE A 85 -3.22 13.55 -2.73
N PRO A 86 -2.16 13.22 -3.50
CA PRO A 86 -0.90 13.92 -3.38
C PRO A 86 -0.96 15.34 -3.94
N GLU A 87 -0.06 16.19 -3.45
CA GLU A 87 0.27 17.44 -4.16
C GLU A 87 1.08 17.12 -5.41
N ILE A 88 0.94 17.94 -6.45
CA ILE A 88 1.72 17.77 -7.68
C ILE A 88 3.01 18.56 -7.54
N ASP A 89 4.05 17.91 -7.06
CA ASP A 89 5.39 18.43 -6.87
C ASP A 89 6.44 17.59 -7.62
N GLU A 90 7.72 17.87 -7.40
CA GLU A 90 8.83 17.15 -8.04
C GLU A 90 8.96 15.69 -7.56
N GLU A 91 8.45 15.37 -6.36
CA GLU A 91 8.48 14.02 -5.77
C GLU A 91 7.26 13.16 -6.14
N HIS A 92 6.33 13.71 -6.95
CA HIS A 92 5.09 13.04 -7.31
C HIS A 92 5.35 11.72 -8.05
N LEU A 93 4.78 10.60 -7.53
CA LEU A 93 5.02 9.24 -8.06
C LEU A 93 4.57 9.05 -9.52
N GLY A 94 3.68 9.89 -10.01
CA GLY A 94 3.27 9.90 -11.41
C GLY A 94 4.43 10.18 -12.36
N TRP A 95 5.40 11.02 -11.96
CA TRP A 95 6.62 11.26 -12.73
C TRP A 95 7.49 10.01 -12.82
N ASP A 96 7.59 9.26 -11.72
CA ASP A 96 8.42 8.06 -11.64
C ASP A 96 7.92 6.93 -12.55
N ILE A 97 6.62 6.92 -12.87
CA ILE A 97 5.99 5.93 -13.77
C ILE A 97 5.74 6.50 -15.18
N GLY A 98 6.26 7.69 -15.48
CA GLY A 98 6.24 8.27 -16.82
C GLY A 98 4.90 8.87 -17.24
N LEU A 99 4.04 9.30 -16.30
CA LEU A 99 2.79 9.98 -16.65
C LEU A 99 3.06 11.38 -17.17
N PRO A 100 2.29 11.84 -18.18
CA PRO A 100 2.33 13.22 -18.62
C PRO A 100 1.66 14.14 -17.59
N PRO A 101 1.99 15.46 -17.58
CA PRO A 101 1.50 16.41 -16.57
C PRO A 101 -0.02 16.42 -16.39
N GLU A 102 -0.76 16.25 -17.49
CA GLU A 102 -2.23 16.26 -17.49
C GLU A 102 -2.88 15.02 -16.85
N GLU A 103 -2.11 13.96 -16.58
CA GLU A 103 -2.60 12.75 -15.92
C GLU A 103 -2.27 12.71 -14.41
N LEU A 104 -1.40 13.60 -13.91
CA LEU A 104 -0.93 13.56 -12.52
C LEU A 104 -2.05 13.72 -11.50
N HIS A 105 -3.03 14.58 -11.78
CA HIS A 105 -4.18 14.78 -10.90
C HIS A 105 -5.09 13.55 -10.76
N LYS A 106 -4.88 12.52 -11.61
CA LYS A 106 -5.62 11.24 -11.56
C LYS A 106 -4.92 10.19 -10.72
N VAL A 107 -3.86 10.56 -10.00
CA VAL A 107 -3.09 9.63 -9.16
C VAL A 107 -3.54 9.77 -7.71
N ILE A 108 -3.76 8.62 -7.06
CA ILE A 108 -3.96 8.51 -5.62
C ILE A 108 -2.93 7.56 -5.03
N TYR A 109 -2.43 7.84 -3.82
CA TYR A 109 -1.46 6.98 -3.16
C TYR A 109 -2.13 6.06 -2.15
N GLN A 110 -1.69 4.81 -2.12
CA GLN A 110 -1.86 3.95 -0.95
C GLN A 110 -0.74 4.28 0.04
N GLU A 111 -1.03 5.18 0.96
CA GLU A 111 -0.01 5.83 1.77
C GLU A 111 0.48 4.93 2.90
N ILE A 112 -0.39 4.50 3.78
CA ILE A 112 -0.01 3.66 4.90
C ILE A 112 -1.05 2.57 5.17
N SER A 113 -0.60 1.42 5.66
CA SER A 113 -1.46 0.36 6.19
C SER A 113 -0.80 -0.30 7.38
N VAL A 114 -1.47 -0.29 8.52
CA VAL A 114 -1.00 -0.90 9.77
C VAL A 114 -2.05 -1.81 10.39
N VAL A 115 -1.58 -2.85 11.06
CA VAL A 115 -2.40 -3.79 11.83
C VAL A 115 -1.67 -4.13 13.10
N LEU A 116 -2.36 -4.03 14.25
CA LEU A 116 -1.81 -4.40 15.55
C LEU A 116 -1.29 -5.84 15.53
N PRO A 117 -0.16 -6.13 16.20
CA PRO A 117 0.50 -7.44 16.16
C PRO A 117 -0.42 -8.61 16.45
N GLU A 118 -1.28 -8.49 17.46
CA GLU A 118 -2.22 -9.50 17.93
C GLU A 118 -3.31 -9.86 16.91
N TYR A 119 -3.51 -9.03 15.88
CA TYR A 119 -4.48 -9.27 14.80
C TYR A 119 -3.84 -9.58 13.45
N ARG A 120 -2.50 -9.71 13.38
CA ARG A 120 -1.80 -10.14 12.16
C ARG A 120 -2.17 -11.59 11.80
N GLY A 121 -1.89 -11.99 10.55
CA GLY A 121 -2.22 -13.34 10.07
C GLY A 121 -3.68 -13.56 9.66
N ASN A 122 -4.55 -12.58 9.85
CA ASN A 122 -5.98 -12.62 9.51
C ASN A 122 -6.31 -12.06 8.11
N ARG A 123 -5.33 -11.70 7.30
CA ARG A 123 -5.51 -10.99 6.02
C ARG A 123 -6.23 -9.65 6.17
N LEU A 124 -6.12 -9.00 7.35
CA LEU A 124 -6.83 -7.76 7.63
C LEU A 124 -6.37 -6.62 6.71
N GLN A 125 -5.07 -6.55 6.36
CA GLN A 125 -4.56 -5.57 5.40
C GLN A 125 -5.23 -5.69 4.03
N GLN A 126 -5.41 -6.93 3.54
CA GLN A 126 -6.10 -7.18 2.26
C GLN A 126 -7.57 -6.76 2.35
N LYS A 127 -8.23 -7.07 3.46
CA LYS A 127 -9.62 -6.66 3.67
C LYS A 127 -9.76 -5.14 3.75
N LEU A 128 -8.86 -4.45 4.46
CA LEU A 128 -8.80 -2.98 4.49
C LEU A 128 -8.59 -2.40 3.08
N ALA A 129 -7.71 -3.04 2.26
CA ALA A 129 -7.50 -2.63 0.88
C ALA A 129 -8.79 -2.77 0.03
N GLU A 130 -9.47 -3.91 0.13
CA GLU A 130 -10.74 -4.12 -0.59
C GLU A 130 -11.79 -3.07 -0.21
N VAL A 131 -11.92 -2.76 1.09
CA VAL A 131 -12.93 -1.84 1.59
C VAL A 131 -12.61 -0.40 1.20
N ILE A 132 -11.35 0.05 1.38
CA ILE A 132 -10.98 1.43 1.05
C ILE A 132 -11.08 1.70 -0.46
N MET A 133 -10.73 0.71 -1.31
CA MET A 133 -10.87 0.85 -2.77
C MET A 133 -12.34 0.87 -3.22
N LYS A 134 -13.28 0.28 -2.47
CA LYS A 134 -14.72 0.42 -2.73
C LYS A 134 -15.26 1.80 -2.34
N GLU A 135 -14.62 2.46 -1.40
CA GLU A 135 -14.99 3.83 -1.00
C GLU A 135 -14.32 4.90 -1.90
N LEU A 136 -13.31 4.54 -2.70
CA LEU A 136 -12.63 5.47 -3.62
C LEU A 136 -13.58 6.25 -4.55
N PRO A 137 -14.61 5.65 -5.18
CA PRO A 137 -15.56 6.37 -6.01
C PRO A 137 -16.44 7.38 -5.27
N ASN A 138 -16.41 7.39 -3.94
CA ASN A 138 -17.13 8.37 -3.12
C ASN A 138 -16.32 9.65 -2.84
N LEU A 139 -15.07 9.74 -3.32
CA LEU A 139 -14.31 10.98 -3.36
C LEU A 139 -14.81 11.84 -4.54
N GLU A 140 -14.59 13.15 -4.44
CA GLU A 140 -15.08 14.09 -5.47
C GLU A 140 -14.29 14.00 -6.78
N GLU A 141 -12.98 13.67 -6.68
CA GLU A 141 -12.10 13.51 -7.83
C GLU A 141 -12.16 12.10 -8.44
N GLU A 142 -11.97 12.03 -9.75
CA GLU A 142 -11.84 10.75 -10.47
C GLU A 142 -10.38 10.32 -10.56
N PHE A 143 -10.04 9.18 -9.95
CA PHE A 143 -8.70 8.60 -9.99
C PHE A 143 -8.62 7.48 -11.00
N ARG A 144 -7.47 7.41 -11.68
CA ARG A 144 -7.14 6.33 -12.62
C ARG A 144 -5.97 5.48 -12.12
N TYR A 145 -4.99 6.10 -11.49
CA TYR A 145 -3.77 5.41 -11.08
C TYR A 145 -3.69 5.34 -9.56
N VAL A 146 -3.47 4.13 -9.06
CA VAL A 146 -3.18 3.91 -7.64
C VAL A 146 -1.69 3.63 -7.52
N CYS A 147 -0.95 4.50 -6.85
CA CYS A 147 0.49 4.37 -6.65
C CYS A 147 0.85 4.13 -5.19
N CYS A 148 2.01 3.56 -4.95
CA CYS A 148 2.63 3.50 -3.64
C CYS A 148 4.12 3.23 -3.74
N THR A 149 4.84 3.46 -2.64
CA THR A 149 6.23 3.05 -2.49
C THR A 149 6.34 1.84 -1.57
N VAL A 150 7.28 0.94 -1.84
CA VAL A 150 7.60 -0.21 -0.97
C VAL A 150 9.10 -0.41 -0.91
N ALA A 151 9.66 -0.60 0.30
CA ALA A 151 11.06 -0.98 0.45
C ALA A 151 11.32 -2.37 -0.17
N PRO A 152 12.44 -2.59 -0.89
CA PRO A 152 12.70 -3.81 -1.65
C PRO A 152 12.58 -5.11 -0.83
N MET A 153 12.98 -5.10 0.44
CA MET A 153 12.92 -6.29 1.30
C MET A 153 11.65 -6.40 2.14
N ASN A 154 10.68 -5.49 1.97
CA ASN A 154 9.40 -5.56 2.69
C ASN A 154 8.44 -6.54 2.03
N ILE A 155 8.72 -7.84 2.20
CA ILE A 155 7.94 -8.95 1.61
C ILE A 155 6.44 -8.89 1.97
N PRO A 156 6.04 -8.63 3.23
CA PRO A 156 4.61 -8.52 3.55
C PRO A 156 3.91 -7.41 2.77
N SER A 157 4.55 -6.24 2.60
CA SER A 157 3.98 -5.13 1.85
C SER A 157 3.91 -5.45 0.35
N LEU A 158 4.97 -6.01 -0.24
CA LEU A 158 4.97 -6.44 -1.64
C LEU A 158 3.85 -7.45 -1.91
N LYS A 159 3.69 -8.45 -1.02
CA LYS A 159 2.61 -9.44 -1.13
C LYS A 159 1.22 -8.77 -1.13
N ASP A 160 1.00 -7.81 -0.24
CA ASP A 160 -0.25 -7.04 -0.19
C ASP A 160 -0.51 -6.32 -1.53
N LYS A 161 0.51 -5.69 -2.11
CA LYS A 161 0.37 -4.94 -3.36
C LYS A 161 0.15 -5.84 -4.57
N PHE A 162 0.90 -6.92 -4.71
CA PHE A 162 0.71 -7.87 -5.81
C PHE A 162 -0.66 -8.56 -5.75
N THR A 163 -1.21 -8.85 -4.56
CA THR A 163 -2.59 -9.38 -4.45
C THR A 163 -3.67 -8.39 -4.88
N GLN A 164 -3.33 -7.11 -4.97
CA GLN A 164 -4.21 -6.05 -5.51
C GLN A 164 -3.98 -5.81 -7.01
N ALA A 165 -3.20 -6.66 -7.68
CA ALA A 165 -2.79 -6.51 -9.07
C ALA A 165 -2.03 -5.19 -9.34
N MET A 166 -1.27 -4.68 -8.37
CA MET A 166 -0.26 -3.65 -8.62
C MET A 166 1.00 -4.29 -9.18
N HIS A 167 1.76 -3.56 -10.00
CA HIS A 167 3.06 -4.00 -10.48
C HIS A 167 4.15 -2.97 -10.15
N ILE A 168 5.40 -3.41 -10.03
CA ILE A 168 6.56 -2.52 -9.87
C ILE A 168 6.84 -1.89 -11.22
N ALA A 169 6.72 -0.56 -11.31
CA ALA A 169 6.99 0.22 -12.51
C ALA A 169 8.37 0.90 -12.48
N ALA A 170 8.89 1.20 -11.28
CA ALA A 170 10.20 1.83 -11.13
C ALA A 170 10.88 1.42 -9.82
N LEU A 171 12.20 1.61 -9.77
CA LEU A 171 13.03 1.53 -8.56
C LEU A 171 13.77 2.86 -8.43
N LYS A 172 13.49 3.62 -7.39
CA LYS A 172 13.99 4.99 -7.19
C LYS A 172 14.52 5.19 -5.78
N GLU A 173 15.30 6.25 -5.61
CA GLU A 173 15.64 6.78 -4.30
C GLU A 173 14.56 7.78 -3.88
N LYS A 174 13.98 7.57 -2.72
CA LYS A 174 12.97 8.43 -2.08
C LYS A 174 13.34 8.62 -0.61
N TYR A 175 12.70 9.57 0.06
CA TYR A 175 12.85 9.75 1.51
C TYR A 175 14.33 9.87 1.95
N ALA A 176 15.06 10.83 1.36
CA ALA A 176 16.47 11.07 1.64
C ALA A 176 17.42 9.89 1.29
N GLY A 177 17.22 9.25 0.14
CA GLY A 177 18.16 8.27 -0.43
C GLY A 177 17.80 6.80 -0.16
N LEU A 178 16.62 6.53 0.35
CA LEU A 178 16.17 5.15 0.55
C LEU A 178 15.64 4.54 -0.76
N LYS A 179 16.18 3.38 -1.15
CA LYS A 179 15.65 2.64 -2.30
C LYS A 179 14.21 2.22 -2.07
N ARG A 180 13.34 2.50 -3.06
CA ARG A 180 11.92 2.15 -3.05
C ARG A 180 11.49 1.65 -4.41
N TYR A 181 10.70 0.58 -4.43
CA TYR A 181 9.88 0.27 -5.59
C TYR A 181 8.72 1.26 -5.65
N ILE A 182 8.46 1.76 -6.85
CA ILE A 182 7.24 2.48 -7.15
C ILE A 182 6.28 1.47 -7.80
N LEU A 183 5.17 1.22 -7.13
CA LEU A 183 4.15 0.31 -7.63
C LEU A 183 2.96 1.11 -8.13
N VAL A 184 2.34 0.60 -9.19
CA VAL A 184 1.16 1.23 -9.79
C VAL A 184 0.13 0.19 -10.18
N LYS A 185 -1.13 0.62 -10.18
CA LYS A 185 -2.27 -0.05 -10.81
C LYS A 185 -3.04 0.97 -11.63
N ASP A 186 -3.28 0.69 -12.91
CA ASP A 186 -4.23 1.44 -13.73
C ASP A 186 -5.64 0.85 -13.52
N LEU A 187 -6.55 1.62 -12.97
CA LEU A 187 -7.92 1.17 -12.68
C LEU A 187 -8.77 1.00 -13.95
N LYS A 188 -8.34 1.59 -15.09
CA LYS A 188 -9.01 1.44 -16.40
C LYS A 188 -8.50 0.23 -17.19
N VAL A 189 -7.38 -0.39 -16.76
CA VAL A 189 -6.79 -1.57 -17.39
C VAL A 189 -6.69 -2.70 -16.34
N PRO A 190 -7.80 -3.37 -16.00
CA PRO A 190 -7.80 -4.34 -14.92
C PRO A 190 -7.01 -5.62 -15.25
N ASP A 191 -6.98 -6.04 -16.51
CA ASP A 191 -6.35 -7.28 -16.97
C ASP A 191 -5.20 -6.95 -17.94
N VAL A 192 -3.98 -6.88 -17.41
CA VAL A 192 -2.76 -6.69 -18.20
C VAL A 192 -2.23 -8.06 -18.61
N HIS A 193 -2.04 -8.27 -19.93
CA HIS A 193 -1.34 -9.45 -20.44
C HIS A 193 0.16 -9.21 -20.41
N TYR A 194 0.91 -10.26 -20.09
CA TYR A 194 2.35 -10.18 -19.93
C TYR A 194 3.06 -11.23 -20.81
N THR A 195 4.22 -10.84 -21.36
CA THR A 195 5.13 -11.69 -22.12
C THR A 195 6.55 -11.59 -21.54
N ASP A 196 7.48 -12.35 -22.09
CA ASP A 196 8.93 -12.27 -21.79
C ASP A 196 9.25 -12.37 -20.30
N HIS A 197 8.75 -13.42 -19.65
CA HIS A 197 8.92 -13.60 -18.21
C HIS A 197 10.37 -13.84 -17.83
N MET A 198 10.84 -13.12 -16.81
CA MET A 198 12.18 -13.24 -16.22
C MET A 198 12.10 -13.26 -14.70
N THR A 199 13.10 -13.87 -14.07
CA THR A 199 13.20 -13.95 -12.61
C THR A 199 14.54 -13.39 -12.16
N VAL A 200 14.54 -12.55 -11.14
CA VAL A 200 15.73 -11.91 -10.59
C VAL A 200 15.70 -12.01 -9.06
N LYS A 201 16.82 -12.38 -8.45
CA LYS A 201 16.94 -12.37 -6.97
C LYS A 201 16.59 -10.99 -6.42
N MET A 202 15.93 -10.98 -5.27
CA MET A 202 15.43 -9.74 -4.68
C MET A 202 16.53 -8.78 -4.21
N ASP A 203 17.73 -9.29 -3.92
CA ASP A 203 18.90 -8.51 -3.56
C ASP A 203 19.70 -7.94 -4.76
N HIS A 204 19.42 -8.38 -5.99
CA HIS A 204 20.09 -7.91 -7.21
C HIS A 204 19.41 -6.65 -7.78
N LEU A 205 19.43 -5.54 -7.04
CA LEU A 205 18.74 -4.30 -7.40
C LEU A 205 19.21 -3.69 -8.72
N GLU A 206 20.49 -3.82 -9.05
CA GLU A 206 21.04 -3.32 -10.33
C GLU A 206 20.39 -4.02 -11.52
N LYS A 207 20.29 -5.35 -11.48
CA LYS A 207 19.65 -6.11 -12.56
C LYS A 207 18.16 -5.83 -12.69
N GLN A 208 17.49 -5.59 -11.56
CA GLN A 208 16.09 -5.17 -11.54
C GLN A 208 15.92 -3.79 -12.19
N GLN A 209 16.84 -2.84 -11.89
CA GLN A 209 16.83 -1.52 -12.52
C GLN A 209 17.04 -1.60 -14.05
N GLU A 210 17.96 -2.46 -14.52
CA GLU A 210 18.16 -2.70 -15.95
C GLU A 210 16.86 -3.16 -16.61
N LEU A 211 16.18 -4.18 -16.05
CA LEU A 211 14.93 -4.70 -16.59
C LEU A 211 13.83 -3.64 -16.63
N LEU A 212 13.68 -2.84 -15.55
CA LEU A 212 12.72 -1.75 -15.53
C LEU A 212 13.00 -0.72 -16.63
N ASN A 213 14.29 -0.39 -16.87
CA ASN A 213 14.70 0.52 -17.96
C ASN A 213 14.44 -0.08 -19.36
N GLU A 214 14.42 -1.42 -19.50
CA GLU A 214 14.10 -2.14 -20.73
C GLU A 214 12.58 -2.33 -20.95
N GLY A 215 11.75 -1.74 -20.07
CA GLY A 215 10.29 -1.78 -20.14
C GLY A 215 9.64 -3.02 -19.51
N TYR A 216 10.40 -3.81 -18.76
CA TYR A 216 9.79 -4.84 -17.90
C TYR A 216 9.14 -4.19 -16.68
N VAL A 217 8.17 -4.88 -16.11
CA VAL A 217 7.54 -4.53 -14.83
C VAL A 217 7.61 -5.71 -13.87
N GLY A 218 7.74 -5.44 -12.57
CA GLY A 218 7.73 -6.51 -11.56
C GLY A 218 6.30 -6.90 -11.23
N ILE A 219 5.93 -8.16 -11.48
CA ILE A 219 4.54 -8.64 -11.40
C ILE A 219 4.26 -9.57 -10.21
N GLY A 220 5.29 -9.96 -9.48
CA GLY A 220 5.17 -10.90 -8.37
C GLY A 220 6.52 -11.32 -7.83
N PHE A 221 6.50 -12.25 -6.91
CA PHE A 221 7.70 -12.93 -6.43
C PHE A 221 7.41 -14.37 -6.04
N GLN A 222 8.46 -15.18 -5.99
CA GLN A 222 8.42 -16.56 -5.56
C GLN A 222 9.54 -16.85 -4.56
N LEU A 223 9.40 -17.93 -3.79
CA LEU A 223 10.45 -18.43 -2.91
C LEU A 223 11.12 -19.63 -3.59
N VAL A 224 12.41 -19.49 -3.93
CA VAL A 224 13.21 -20.52 -4.60
C VAL A 224 14.42 -20.85 -3.74
N HIS A 225 14.55 -22.10 -3.31
CA HIS A 225 15.66 -22.56 -2.44
C HIS A 225 15.92 -21.67 -1.21
N GLY A 226 14.85 -21.10 -0.62
CA GLY A 226 14.94 -20.22 0.56
C GLY A 226 15.24 -18.75 0.25
N PHE A 227 15.37 -18.38 -1.01
CA PHE A 227 15.58 -16.98 -1.45
C PHE A 227 14.34 -16.45 -2.17
N HIS A 228 14.02 -15.19 -1.93
CA HIS A 228 12.98 -14.51 -2.70
C HIS A 228 13.52 -14.04 -4.05
N GLU A 229 12.77 -14.33 -5.09
CA GLU A 229 13.05 -13.89 -6.46
C GLU A 229 11.83 -13.12 -6.98
N LEU A 230 12.07 -11.92 -7.54
CA LEU A 230 11.05 -11.15 -8.24
C LEU A 230 10.82 -11.68 -9.64
N GLN A 231 9.56 -11.70 -10.02
CA GLN A 231 9.11 -12.03 -11.37
C GLN A 231 8.88 -10.75 -12.16
N PHE A 232 9.57 -10.62 -13.27
CA PHE A 232 9.45 -9.51 -14.23
C PHE A 232 8.82 -10.01 -15.52
N ALA A 233 8.05 -9.14 -16.19
CA ALA A 233 7.50 -9.43 -17.50
C ALA A 233 7.24 -8.14 -18.27
N LYS A 234 7.10 -8.23 -19.60
CA LYS A 234 6.71 -7.09 -20.44
C LYS A 234 5.19 -7.01 -20.55
N PRO A 235 4.57 -5.86 -20.25
CA PRO A 235 3.16 -5.66 -20.53
C PRO A 235 2.94 -5.63 -22.05
N VAL A 236 1.88 -6.30 -22.52
CA VAL A 236 1.40 -6.20 -23.88
C VAL A 236 0.42 -5.04 -23.92
N LEU A 237 0.78 -3.98 -24.65
CA LEU A 237 -0.03 -2.77 -24.82
C LEU A 237 -1.14 -2.99 -25.85
#